data_bd305fb52e5025af61b642b9515d652b
#
_entry.id   bd305fb52e5025af61b642b9515d652b
#
_cell.length_a   1.000
_cell.length_b   1.000
_cell.length_c   1.000
_cell.angle_alpha   90.00
_cell.angle_beta   90.00
_cell.angle_gamma   90.00
#
_symmetry.space_group_name_H-M   'P 1'
#
loop_
_entity.id
_entity.type
_entity.pdbx_description
1 polymer ?
#
loop_
_entity_poly.entity_id
_entity_poly.type
_entity_poly.pdbx_seq_one_letter_code
_entity_poly.pdbx_strand_id
1 'polypeptide(L)'
;EVVRQHVISGDQARFSFLHDRVQQAAYAQIPIPKRQAVQLEIGRLLLANTPATELEQRVFDIVQHYNQASTLVTDETERLRLAELNLQAADLAYRAAAFRSAQAYLEAALALMPTDAWTSQYDRMLRLHSQLATVFSLTGDFEQFERVFQTTEAQARTVDDTVQVKHAKIQGVLALGTYAEAIELGLSFIEAMGISINRNPSPEEALKYLQETAEWLTEDRIETL
;
A
#
# COMPACT_ATOMS: atom_id res chain seq x y z
N GLU A 1 19.72 31.68 -22.55
CA GLU A 1 19.13 30.32 -22.80
C GLU A 1 18.68 29.76 -21.48
N VAL A 2 17.36 29.51 -21.32
CA VAL A 2 16.74 29.16 -20.04
C VAL A 2 16.39 27.67 -20.02
N VAL A 3 16.34 27.05 -21.19
CA VAL A 3 15.95 25.67 -21.42
C VAL A 3 16.97 24.99 -22.32
N ARG A 4 17.40 23.79 -21.96
CA ARG A 4 18.24 22.95 -22.82
C ARG A 4 17.36 22.01 -23.62
N GLN A 5 17.49 22.03 -24.94
CA GLN A 5 16.84 21.05 -25.80
C GLN A 5 17.76 19.85 -26.00
N HIS A 6 17.21 18.65 -25.74
CA HIS A 6 17.87 17.38 -26.05
C HIS A 6 17.13 16.74 -27.21
N VAL A 7 17.81 16.59 -28.36
CA VAL A 7 17.26 15.86 -29.51
C VAL A 7 17.47 14.36 -29.25
N ILE A 8 16.38 13.66 -29.09
CA ILE A 8 16.36 12.19 -29.09
C ILE A 8 15.90 11.80 -30.48
N SER A 9 16.58 10.83 -31.09
CA SER A 9 16.37 10.38 -32.48
C SER A 9 14.87 10.32 -32.87
N GLY A 10 14.52 11.00 -34.00
CA GLY A 10 13.15 11.16 -34.45
C GLY A 10 12.53 12.52 -34.06
N ASP A 11 11.25 12.68 -34.30
CA ASP A 11 10.49 13.92 -34.12
C ASP A 11 10.21 14.29 -32.63
N GLN A 12 10.96 13.71 -31.68
CA GLN A 12 10.79 13.97 -30.26
C GLN A 12 11.90 14.87 -29.70
N ALA A 13 11.52 16.08 -29.30
CA ALA A 13 12.37 17.01 -28.57
C ALA A 13 12.07 16.89 -27.04
N ARG A 14 13.12 16.61 -26.26
CA ARG A 14 13.05 16.72 -24.81
C ARG A 14 13.62 18.05 -24.35
N PHE A 15 12.90 18.77 -23.51
CA PHE A 15 13.32 20.02 -22.91
C PHE A 15 13.57 19.84 -21.42
N SER A 16 14.63 20.45 -20.90
CA SER A 16 14.87 20.54 -19.45
C SER A 16 15.27 21.95 -19.09
N PHE A 17 14.84 22.41 -17.91
CA PHE A 17 15.35 23.66 -17.36
C PHE A 17 16.83 23.51 -16.99
N LEU A 18 17.64 24.55 -17.22
CA LEU A 18 19.05 24.54 -16.84
C LEU A 18 19.27 24.60 -15.32
N HIS A 19 18.34 25.20 -14.61
CA HIS A 19 18.42 25.38 -13.15
C HIS A 19 17.04 25.24 -12.52
N ASP A 20 16.95 24.57 -11.38
CA ASP A 20 15.73 24.38 -10.59
C ASP A 20 15.06 25.71 -10.22
N ARG A 21 15.86 26.76 -9.93
CA ARG A 21 15.33 28.09 -9.62
C ARG A 21 14.55 28.70 -10.78
N VAL A 22 14.95 28.41 -12.01
CA VAL A 22 14.24 28.90 -13.20
C VAL A 22 12.94 28.15 -13.39
N GLN A 23 12.94 26.84 -13.16
CA GLN A 23 11.73 26.03 -13.14
C GLN A 23 10.76 26.52 -12.06
N GLN A 24 11.25 26.77 -10.84
CA GLN A 24 10.45 27.31 -9.74
C GLN A 24 9.88 28.69 -10.07
N ALA A 25 10.70 29.58 -10.66
CA ALA A 25 10.25 30.91 -11.05
C ALA A 25 9.19 30.87 -12.16
N ALA A 26 9.36 29.99 -13.16
CA ALA A 26 8.37 29.75 -14.19
C ALA A 26 7.05 29.20 -13.61
N TYR A 27 7.14 28.21 -12.71
CA TYR A 27 5.99 27.66 -12.03
C TYR A 27 5.27 28.70 -11.15
N ALA A 28 6.02 29.59 -10.46
CA ALA A 28 5.46 30.65 -9.64
C ALA A 28 4.63 31.67 -10.46
N GLN A 29 4.91 31.81 -11.75
CA GLN A 29 4.16 32.67 -12.67
C GLN A 29 2.77 32.11 -13.02
N ILE A 30 2.54 30.80 -12.80
CA ILE A 30 1.23 30.20 -13.04
C ILE A 30 0.28 30.71 -11.97
N PRO A 31 -0.86 31.34 -12.34
CA PRO A 31 -1.87 31.76 -11.37
C PRO A 31 -2.32 30.60 -10.49
N ILE A 32 -2.42 30.83 -9.18
CA ILE A 32 -2.77 29.78 -8.20
C ILE A 32 -3.96 28.93 -8.64
N PRO A 33 -5.09 29.51 -9.15
CA PRO A 33 -6.24 28.70 -9.59
C PRO A 33 -5.94 27.76 -10.77
N LYS A 34 -4.88 28.04 -11.54
CA LYS A 34 -4.50 27.23 -12.71
C LYS A 34 -3.45 26.16 -12.39
N ARG A 35 -2.78 26.24 -11.23
CA ARG A 35 -1.69 25.31 -10.88
C ARG A 35 -2.15 23.86 -10.83
N GLN A 36 -3.28 23.60 -10.22
CA GLN A 36 -3.84 22.23 -10.15
C GLN A 36 -4.18 21.68 -11.54
N ALA A 37 -4.78 22.50 -12.42
CA ALA A 37 -5.08 22.08 -13.78
C ALA A 37 -3.80 21.73 -14.57
N VAL A 38 -2.72 22.50 -14.39
CA VAL A 38 -1.42 22.22 -15.01
C VAL A 38 -0.83 20.92 -14.45
N GLN A 39 -0.93 20.70 -13.14
CA GLN A 39 -0.47 19.43 -12.51
C GLN A 39 -1.22 18.23 -13.06
N LEU A 40 -2.55 18.33 -13.19
CA LEU A 40 -3.36 17.26 -13.77
C LEU A 40 -2.93 16.94 -15.21
N GLU A 41 -2.74 17.96 -16.02
CA GLU A 41 -2.31 17.78 -17.40
C GLU A 41 -0.92 17.13 -17.51
N ILE A 42 0.02 17.55 -16.66
CA ILE A 42 1.35 16.92 -16.59
C ILE A 42 1.21 15.44 -16.19
N GLY A 43 0.42 15.13 -15.18
CA GLY A 43 0.19 13.75 -14.74
C GLY A 43 -0.39 12.87 -15.87
N ARG A 44 -1.39 13.39 -16.60
CA ARG A 44 -1.99 12.71 -17.76
C ARG A 44 -0.98 12.46 -18.88
N LEU A 45 -0.20 13.49 -19.23
CA LEU A 45 0.83 13.39 -20.27
C LEU A 45 1.93 12.39 -19.88
N LEU A 46 2.39 12.41 -18.63
CA LEU A 46 3.36 11.44 -18.13
C LEU A 46 2.83 10.02 -18.23
N LEU A 47 1.61 9.79 -17.77
CA LEU A 47 0.98 8.46 -17.83
C LEU A 47 0.79 7.99 -19.27
N ALA A 48 0.29 8.85 -20.17
CA ALA A 48 0.05 8.51 -21.56
C ALA A 48 1.33 8.19 -22.35
N ASN A 49 2.45 8.83 -21.97
CA ASN A 49 3.76 8.64 -22.63
C ASN A 49 4.67 7.65 -21.90
N THR A 50 4.20 6.95 -20.88
CA THR A 50 4.96 5.93 -20.15
C THR A 50 4.53 4.54 -20.59
N PRO A 51 5.40 3.76 -21.25
CA PRO A 51 5.12 2.37 -21.57
C PRO A 51 4.84 1.56 -20.30
N ALA A 52 4.01 0.50 -20.42
CA ALA A 52 3.68 -0.36 -19.30
C ALA A 52 4.93 -0.98 -18.63
N THR A 53 5.97 -1.26 -19.41
CA THR A 53 7.26 -1.80 -18.93
C THR A 53 8.09 -0.81 -18.12
N GLU A 54 7.82 0.49 -18.24
CA GLU A 54 8.53 1.56 -17.51
C GLU A 54 7.68 2.16 -16.36
N LEU A 55 6.42 1.73 -16.24
CA LEU A 55 5.47 2.33 -15.32
C LEU A 55 5.96 2.26 -13.87
N GLU A 56 6.53 1.13 -13.45
CA GLU A 56 7.06 0.94 -12.09
C GLU A 56 8.16 1.96 -11.76
N GLN A 57 9.03 2.27 -12.73
CA GLN A 57 10.13 3.21 -12.54
C GLN A 57 9.66 4.67 -12.48
N ARG A 58 8.49 4.98 -13.09
CA ARG A 58 7.98 6.34 -13.24
C ARG A 58 6.76 6.65 -12.42
N VAL A 59 6.25 5.67 -11.67
CA VAL A 59 4.99 5.81 -10.93
C VAL A 59 5.03 6.96 -9.92
N PHE A 60 6.15 7.18 -9.25
CA PHE A 60 6.29 8.28 -8.29
C PHE A 60 6.14 9.65 -8.96
N ASP A 61 6.76 9.85 -10.11
CA ASP A 61 6.63 11.10 -10.87
C ASP A 61 5.17 11.34 -11.29
N ILE A 62 4.52 10.28 -11.79
CA ILE A 62 3.13 10.34 -12.25
C ILE A 62 2.19 10.68 -11.09
N VAL A 63 2.24 9.93 -9.99
CA VAL A 63 1.32 10.14 -8.86
C VAL A 63 1.58 11.46 -8.13
N GLN A 64 2.83 11.95 -8.11
CA GLN A 64 3.16 13.24 -7.53
C GLN A 64 2.36 14.39 -8.18
N HIS A 65 2.30 14.41 -9.51
CA HIS A 65 1.55 15.42 -10.23
C HIS A 65 0.03 15.22 -10.08
N TYR A 66 -0.44 14.00 -10.25
CA TYR A 66 -1.86 13.69 -10.13
C TYR A 66 -2.42 13.98 -8.73
N ASN A 67 -1.72 13.61 -7.66
CA ASN A 67 -2.20 13.79 -6.29
C ASN A 67 -2.33 15.26 -5.90
N GLN A 68 -1.51 16.16 -6.47
CA GLN A 68 -1.66 17.61 -6.30
C GLN A 68 -2.94 18.18 -6.94
N ALA A 69 -3.57 17.41 -7.82
CA ALA A 69 -4.76 17.82 -8.56
C ALA A 69 -5.90 16.80 -8.47
N SER A 70 -5.84 15.88 -7.50
CA SER A 70 -6.80 14.77 -7.36
C SER A 70 -8.26 15.22 -7.28
N THR A 71 -8.51 16.39 -6.71
CA THR A 71 -9.85 16.99 -6.63
C THR A 71 -10.44 17.37 -8.00
N LEU A 72 -9.63 17.52 -9.03
CA LEU A 72 -10.06 17.80 -10.40
C LEU A 72 -10.33 16.54 -11.22
N VAL A 73 -9.96 15.37 -10.72
CA VAL A 73 -10.23 14.08 -11.36
C VAL A 73 -11.68 13.68 -11.07
N THR A 74 -12.59 13.99 -11.98
CA THR A 74 -14.03 13.74 -11.82
C THR A 74 -14.49 12.45 -12.47
N ASP A 75 -13.78 11.95 -13.49
CA ASP A 75 -14.09 10.68 -14.13
C ASP A 75 -13.76 9.52 -13.21
N GLU A 76 -14.73 8.60 -13.03
CA GLU A 76 -14.60 7.48 -12.10
C GLU A 76 -13.52 6.49 -12.55
N THR A 77 -13.42 6.21 -13.84
CA THR A 77 -12.40 5.31 -14.38
C THR A 77 -11.00 5.86 -14.14
N GLU A 78 -10.81 7.17 -14.38
CA GLU A 78 -9.55 7.86 -14.12
C GLU A 78 -9.23 7.87 -12.61
N ARG A 79 -10.22 8.11 -11.75
CA ARG A 79 -10.05 8.04 -10.28
C ARG A 79 -9.58 6.66 -9.82
N LEU A 80 -10.24 5.58 -10.29
CA LEU A 80 -9.87 4.22 -9.95
C LEU A 80 -8.49 3.85 -10.51
N ARG A 81 -8.14 4.37 -11.69
CA ARG A 81 -6.80 4.20 -12.26
C ARG A 81 -5.74 4.90 -11.41
N LEU A 82 -6.01 6.13 -10.96
CA LEU A 82 -5.11 6.87 -10.07
C LEU A 82 -4.98 6.18 -8.69
N ALA A 83 -6.06 5.61 -8.17
CA ALA A 83 -6.00 4.81 -6.95
C ALA A 83 -5.06 3.60 -7.10
N GLU A 84 -5.12 2.90 -8.24
CA GLU A 84 -4.22 1.78 -8.53
C GLU A 84 -2.76 2.21 -8.67
N LEU A 85 -2.48 3.36 -9.31
CA LEU A 85 -1.12 3.92 -9.38
C LEU A 85 -0.58 4.28 -7.99
N ASN A 86 -1.41 4.84 -7.12
CA ASN A 86 -1.03 5.10 -5.73
C ASN A 86 -0.77 3.81 -4.94
N LEU A 87 -1.55 2.74 -5.15
CA LEU A 87 -1.27 1.42 -4.58
C LEU A 87 0.10 0.89 -5.02
N GLN A 88 0.43 0.99 -6.32
CA GLN A 88 1.74 0.58 -6.84
C GLN A 88 2.88 1.42 -6.23
N ALA A 89 2.70 2.74 -6.10
CA ALA A 89 3.67 3.61 -5.44
C ALA A 89 3.84 3.25 -3.95
N ALA A 90 2.75 2.90 -3.27
CA ALA A 90 2.79 2.45 -1.88
C ALA A 90 3.56 1.13 -1.72
N ASP A 91 3.35 0.15 -2.60
CA ASP A 91 4.07 -1.13 -2.60
C ASP A 91 5.58 -0.92 -2.78
N LEU A 92 5.98 -0.03 -3.69
CA LEU A 92 7.39 0.31 -3.92
C LEU A 92 8.01 1.03 -2.72
N ALA A 93 7.29 2.00 -2.16
CA ALA A 93 7.73 2.73 -0.97
C ALA A 93 7.86 1.78 0.24
N TYR A 94 6.91 0.86 0.43
CA TYR A 94 6.95 -0.16 1.47
C TYR A 94 8.17 -1.07 1.34
N ARG A 95 8.43 -1.61 0.13
CA ARG A 95 9.62 -2.42 -0.15
C ARG A 95 10.94 -1.69 0.09
N ALA A 96 10.95 -0.37 -0.08
CA ALA A 96 12.08 0.49 0.24
C ALA A 96 12.15 0.92 1.72
N ALA A 97 11.30 0.36 2.60
CA ALA A 97 11.15 0.72 4.01
C ALA A 97 10.77 2.21 4.24
N ALA A 98 10.28 2.89 3.22
CA ALA A 98 9.81 4.28 3.28
C ALA A 98 8.34 4.32 3.76
N PHE A 99 8.06 3.82 4.97
CA PHE A 99 6.70 3.56 5.47
C PHE A 99 5.81 4.82 5.52
N ARG A 100 6.37 6.00 5.84
CA ARG A 100 5.62 7.27 5.81
C ARG A 100 5.17 7.65 4.40
N SER A 101 6.01 7.38 3.39
CA SER A 101 5.64 7.60 1.99
C SER A 101 4.59 6.59 1.53
N ALA A 102 4.74 5.31 1.92
CA ALA A 102 3.75 4.28 1.65
C ALA A 102 2.37 4.66 2.23
N GLN A 103 2.34 5.13 3.49
CA GLN A 103 1.13 5.64 4.13
C GLN A 103 0.47 6.75 3.30
N ALA A 104 1.22 7.76 2.90
CA ALA A 104 0.68 8.89 2.15
C ALA A 104 0.06 8.46 0.80
N TYR A 105 0.68 7.50 0.10
CA TYR A 105 0.12 6.96 -1.13
C TYR A 105 -1.13 6.11 -0.89
N LEU A 106 -1.17 5.30 0.17
CA LEU A 106 -2.35 4.51 0.54
C LEU A 106 -3.53 5.41 0.92
N GLU A 107 -3.29 6.46 1.70
CA GLU A 107 -4.31 7.45 2.06
C GLU A 107 -4.82 8.20 0.82
N ALA A 108 -3.92 8.56 -0.11
CA ALA A 108 -4.31 9.17 -1.39
C ALA A 108 -5.16 8.21 -2.24
N ALA A 109 -4.81 6.92 -2.29
CA ALA A 109 -5.61 5.91 -2.97
C ALA A 109 -7.00 5.76 -2.34
N LEU A 110 -7.08 5.71 -1.01
CA LEU A 110 -8.34 5.58 -0.28
C LEU A 110 -9.26 6.78 -0.52
N ALA A 111 -8.72 8.00 -0.56
CA ALA A 111 -9.48 9.22 -0.83
C ALA A 111 -10.09 9.27 -2.24
N LEU A 112 -9.59 8.48 -3.17
CA LEU A 112 -10.10 8.37 -4.54
C LEU A 112 -11.22 7.33 -4.67
N MET A 113 -11.43 6.49 -3.66
CA MET A 113 -12.42 5.44 -3.72
C MET A 113 -13.86 6.01 -3.64
N PRO A 114 -14.83 5.41 -4.36
CA PRO A 114 -16.23 5.81 -4.26
C PRO A 114 -16.80 5.50 -2.87
N THR A 115 -17.89 6.15 -2.51
CA THR A 115 -18.54 5.98 -1.19
C THR A 115 -19.09 4.58 -0.95
N ASP A 116 -19.46 3.88 -2.03
CA ASP A 116 -19.94 2.49 -2.01
C ASP A 116 -18.83 1.46 -2.30
N ALA A 117 -17.56 1.86 -2.16
CA ALA A 117 -16.40 1.04 -2.59
C ALA A 117 -16.34 -0.34 -1.93
N TRP A 118 -16.80 -0.49 -0.69
CA TRP A 118 -16.89 -1.80 -0.05
C TRP A 118 -17.85 -2.76 -0.75
N THR A 119 -18.78 -2.23 -1.55
CA THR A 119 -19.68 -3.04 -2.37
C THR A 119 -19.17 -3.17 -3.80
N SER A 120 -18.79 -2.06 -4.42
CA SER A 120 -18.43 -1.99 -5.85
C SER A 120 -16.97 -2.34 -6.15
N GLN A 121 -16.05 -2.16 -5.17
CA GLN A 121 -14.59 -2.33 -5.31
C GLN A 121 -14.01 -3.13 -4.12
N TYR A 122 -14.69 -4.20 -3.71
CA TYR A 122 -14.38 -4.94 -2.48
C TYR A 122 -12.92 -5.34 -2.35
N ASP A 123 -12.37 -6.02 -3.35
CA ASP A 123 -10.98 -6.53 -3.30
C ASP A 123 -9.96 -5.41 -3.18
N ARG A 124 -10.24 -4.27 -3.84
CA ARG A 124 -9.37 -3.09 -3.74
C ARG A 124 -9.44 -2.45 -2.36
N MET A 125 -10.63 -2.35 -1.79
CA MET A 125 -10.82 -1.85 -0.42
C MET A 125 -10.15 -2.75 0.61
N LEU A 126 -10.30 -4.06 0.47
CA LEU A 126 -9.66 -5.03 1.34
C LEU A 126 -8.14 -4.92 1.27
N ARG A 127 -7.56 -4.83 0.07
CA ARG A 127 -6.13 -4.63 -0.13
C ARG A 127 -5.64 -3.31 0.49
N LEU A 128 -6.34 -2.20 0.25
CA LEU A 128 -6.02 -0.89 0.81
C LEU A 128 -6.00 -0.91 2.34
N HIS A 129 -7.03 -1.47 2.96
CA HIS A 129 -7.13 -1.54 4.42
C HIS A 129 -6.08 -2.46 5.02
N SER A 130 -5.79 -3.59 4.39
CA SER A 130 -4.75 -4.52 4.83
C SER A 130 -3.36 -3.88 4.80
N GLN A 131 -3.05 -3.14 3.74
CA GLN A 131 -1.79 -2.42 3.61
C GLN A 131 -1.69 -1.24 4.59
N LEU A 132 -2.78 -0.46 4.77
CA LEU A 132 -2.84 0.61 5.76
C LEU A 132 -2.63 0.08 7.18
N ALA A 133 -3.28 -1.03 7.55
CA ALA A 133 -3.08 -1.66 8.85
C ALA A 133 -1.60 -2.04 9.06
N THR A 134 -0.97 -2.65 8.06
CA THR A 134 0.46 -3.00 8.13
C THR A 134 1.34 -1.76 8.33
N VAL A 135 1.10 -0.70 7.56
CA VAL A 135 1.92 0.52 7.63
C VAL A 135 1.67 1.27 8.95
N PHE A 136 0.43 1.37 9.42
CA PHE A 136 0.13 2.01 10.71
C PHE A 136 0.77 1.25 11.88
N SER A 137 0.75 -0.09 11.85
CA SER A 137 1.45 -0.92 12.84
C SER A 137 2.96 -0.60 12.87
N LEU A 138 3.61 -0.51 11.70
CA LEU A 138 5.04 -0.22 11.57
C LEU A 138 5.40 1.22 11.92
N THR A 139 4.52 2.18 11.70
CA THR A 139 4.76 3.61 12.02
C THR A 139 4.35 3.97 13.44
N GLY A 140 3.71 3.04 14.19
CA GLY A 140 3.24 3.25 15.55
C GLY A 140 1.97 4.11 15.65
N ASP A 141 1.24 4.28 14.56
CA ASP A 141 -0.05 5.00 14.56
C ASP A 141 -1.19 4.04 14.94
N PHE A 142 -1.20 3.64 16.22
CA PHE A 142 -2.13 2.64 16.72
C PHE A 142 -3.60 3.09 16.71
N GLU A 143 -3.87 4.40 16.75
CA GLU A 143 -5.24 4.91 16.65
C GLU A 143 -5.81 4.68 15.25
N GLN A 144 -5.07 5.00 14.20
CA GLN A 144 -5.49 4.75 12.83
C GLN A 144 -5.51 3.26 12.50
N PHE A 145 -4.53 2.52 13.04
CA PHE A 145 -4.54 1.06 12.94
C PHE A 145 -5.86 0.46 13.43
N GLU A 146 -6.29 0.81 14.64
CA GLU A 146 -7.49 0.24 15.24
C GLU A 146 -8.75 0.59 14.43
N ARG A 147 -8.84 1.81 13.89
CA ARG A 147 -9.95 2.21 13.00
C ARG A 147 -10.00 1.35 11.74
N VAL A 148 -8.85 1.14 11.09
CA VAL A 148 -8.74 0.32 9.88
C VAL A 148 -9.05 -1.14 10.20
N PHE A 149 -8.55 -1.66 11.32
CA PHE A 149 -8.81 -3.01 11.79
C PHE A 149 -10.31 -3.26 11.98
N GLN A 150 -10.99 -2.42 12.77
CA GLN A 150 -12.43 -2.55 13.04
C GLN A 150 -13.26 -2.42 11.76
N THR A 151 -12.88 -1.49 10.86
CA THR A 151 -13.57 -1.33 9.58
C THR A 151 -13.42 -2.59 8.73
N THR A 152 -12.23 -3.18 8.67
CA THR A 152 -11.97 -4.39 7.89
C THR A 152 -12.75 -5.58 8.47
N GLU A 153 -12.74 -5.77 9.79
CA GLU A 153 -13.51 -6.84 10.42
C GLU A 153 -15.02 -6.71 10.18
N ALA A 154 -15.56 -5.48 10.22
CA ALA A 154 -16.97 -5.22 9.98
C ALA A 154 -17.40 -5.45 8.52
N GLN A 155 -16.48 -5.30 7.57
CA GLN A 155 -16.75 -5.41 6.13
C GLN A 155 -16.31 -6.75 5.55
N ALA A 156 -15.52 -7.54 6.28
CA ALA A 156 -15.02 -8.84 5.84
C ALA A 156 -16.18 -9.79 5.51
N ARG A 157 -16.06 -10.50 4.39
CA ARG A 157 -17.03 -11.51 3.94
C ARG A 157 -16.66 -12.91 4.41
N THR A 158 -15.38 -13.14 4.64
CA THR A 158 -14.80 -14.40 5.10
C THR A 158 -13.78 -14.16 6.19
N VAL A 159 -13.44 -15.21 6.94
CA VAL A 159 -12.36 -15.14 7.95
C VAL A 159 -11.03 -14.81 7.29
N ASP A 160 -10.78 -15.34 6.09
CA ASP A 160 -9.54 -15.13 5.32
C ASP A 160 -9.32 -13.65 4.99
N ASP A 161 -10.37 -12.88 4.76
CA ASP A 161 -10.28 -11.44 4.48
C ASP A 161 -9.66 -10.66 5.65
N THR A 162 -9.72 -11.20 6.87
CA THR A 162 -9.20 -10.55 8.08
C THR A 162 -7.77 -10.97 8.45
N VAL A 163 -7.20 -11.98 7.78
CA VAL A 163 -5.89 -12.56 8.12
C VAL A 163 -4.78 -11.50 8.15
N GLN A 164 -4.72 -10.65 7.12
CA GLN A 164 -3.66 -9.66 7.01
C GLN A 164 -3.72 -8.60 8.12
N VAL A 165 -4.91 -8.10 8.45
CA VAL A 165 -5.06 -7.10 9.52
C VAL A 165 -4.83 -7.71 10.90
N LYS A 166 -5.21 -8.97 11.11
CA LYS A 166 -4.92 -9.74 12.33
C LYS A 166 -3.41 -9.99 12.49
N HIS A 167 -2.74 -10.37 11.41
CA HIS A 167 -1.29 -10.49 11.40
C HIS A 167 -0.61 -9.16 11.77
N ALA A 168 -1.04 -8.04 11.15
CA ALA A 168 -0.51 -6.72 11.47
C ALA A 168 -0.74 -6.34 12.96
N LYS A 169 -1.87 -6.74 13.56
CA LYS A 169 -2.14 -6.54 15.00
C LYS A 169 -1.15 -7.31 15.87
N ILE A 170 -0.92 -8.58 15.55
CA ILE A 170 0.06 -9.40 16.30
C ILE A 170 1.47 -8.77 16.19
N GLN A 171 1.89 -8.34 15.01
CA GLN A 171 3.18 -7.70 14.81
C GLN A 171 3.31 -6.39 15.61
N GLY A 172 2.27 -5.58 15.66
CA GLY A 172 2.25 -4.35 16.47
C GLY A 172 2.41 -4.63 17.97
N VAL A 173 1.69 -5.65 18.48
CA VAL A 173 1.77 -6.08 19.89
C VAL A 173 3.16 -6.66 20.20
N LEU A 174 3.74 -7.45 19.28
CA LEU A 174 5.11 -7.97 19.42
C LEU A 174 6.14 -6.84 19.48
N ALA A 175 6.00 -5.80 18.67
CA ALA A 175 6.90 -4.65 18.67
C ALA A 175 6.87 -3.87 20.00
N LEU A 176 5.76 -3.93 20.74
CA LEU A 176 5.62 -3.38 22.10
C LEU A 176 6.22 -4.28 23.20
N GLY A 177 6.70 -5.49 22.85
CA GLY A 177 7.27 -6.44 23.78
C GLY A 177 6.25 -7.22 24.61
N THR A 178 4.96 -7.16 24.29
CA THR A 178 3.88 -7.86 24.99
C THR A 178 3.64 -9.26 24.40
N TYR A 179 4.63 -10.13 24.53
CA TYR A 179 4.66 -11.47 23.89
C TYR A 179 3.46 -12.35 24.32
N ALA A 180 3.08 -12.31 25.58
CA ALA A 180 1.94 -13.10 26.08
C ALA A 180 0.63 -12.70 25.39
N GLU A 181 0.41 -11.38 25.21
CA GLU A 181 -0.77 -10.86 24.52
C GLU A 181 -0.75 -11.24 23.03
N ALA A 182 0.41 -11.18 22.38
CA ALA A 182 0.56 -11.58 20.98
C ALA A 182 0.23 -13.07 20.78
N ILE A 183 0.64 -13.94 21.70
CA ILE A 183 0.33 -15.37 21.68
C ILE A 183 -1.19 -15.58 21.82
N GLU A 184 -1.82 -14.94 22.81
CA GLU A 184 -3.27 -15.07 23.03
C GLU A 184 -4.08 -14.57 21.83
N LEU A 185 -3.68 -13.43 21.23
CA LEU A 185 -4.28 -12.95 19.99
C LEU A 185 -4.13 -13.96 18.85
N GLY A 186 -2.93 -14.50 18.65
CA GLY A 186 -2.66 -15.48 17.61
C GLY A 186 -3.52 -16.74 17.79
N LEU A 187 -3.59 -17.28 19.00
CA LEU A 187 -4.41 -18.43 19.32
C LEU A 187 -5.91 -18.15 19.09
N SER A 188 -6.41 -16.99 19.51
CA SER A 188 -7.81 -16.62 19.29
C SER A 188 -8.17 -16.50 17.80
N PHE A 189 -7.23 -16.01 16.97
CA PHE A 189 -7.44 -15.90 15.52
C PHE A 189 -7.44 -17.27 14.84
N ILE A 190 -6.55 -18.18 15.25
CA ILE A 190 -6.49 -19.56 14.74
C ILE A 190 -7.76 -20.33 15.13
N GLU A 191 -8.23 -20.17 16.37
CA GLU A 191 -9.49 -20.77 16.83
C GLU A 191 -10.70 -20.25 16.04
N ALA A 192 -10.73 -18.95 15.71
CA ALA A 192 -11.78 -18.37 14.86
C ALA A 192 -11.77 -18.93 13.41
N MET A 193 -10.63 -19.46 12.95
CA MET A 193 -10.51 -20.19 11.68
C MET A 193 -10.95 -21.66 11.78
N GLY A 194 -11.45 -22.10 12.96
CA GLY A 194 -11.91 -23.46 13.19
C GLY A 194 -10.81 -24.46 13.55
N ILE A 195 -9.59 -23.98 13.79
CA ILE A 195 -8.45 -24.82 14.20
C ILE A 195 -8.40 -24.85 15.73
N SER A 196 -8.61 -26.02 16.32
CA SER A 196 -8.53 -26.22 17.76
C SER A 196 -7.08 -26.52 18.17
N ILE A 197 -6.56 -25.72 19.09
CA ILE A 197 -5.22 -25.90 19.65
C ILE A 197 -5.33 -26.28 21.11
N ASN A 198 -4.72 -27.44 21.52
CA ASN A 198 -4.57 -27.75 22.89
C ASN A 198 -3.57 -26.83 23.58
N ARG A 199 -4.05 -25.90 24.40
CA ARG A 199 -3.20 -24.88 25.06
C ARG A 199 -2.35 -25.44 26.21
N ASN A 200 -2.70 -26.61 26.72
CA ASN A 200 -2.02 -27.26 27.84
C ASN A 200 -1.83 -28.77 27.53
N PRO A 201 -1.01 -29.13 26.55
CA PRO A 201 -0.79 -30.52 26.23
C PRO A 201 -0.08 -31.25 27.38
N SER A 202 -0.44 -32.49 27.62
CA SER A 202 0.35 -33.35 28.50
C SER A 202 1.75 -33.57 27.96
N PRO A 203 2.75 -33.93 28.77
CA PRO A 203 4.09 -34.23 28.31
C PRO A 203 4.15 -35.27 27.17
N GLU A 204 3.25 -36.26 27.22
CA GLU A 204 3.14 -37.31 26.21
C GLU A 204 2.59 -36.78 24.90
N GLU A 205 1.53 -35.94 24.96
CA GLU A 205 0.97 -35.29 23.78
C GLU A 205 2.00 -34.28 23.13
N ALA A 206 2.70 -33.51 23.97
CA ALA A 206 3.74 -32.61 23.49
C ALA A 206 4.85 -33.36 22.77
N LEU A 207 5.30 -34.49 23.32
CA LEU A 207 6.32 -35.33 22.69
C LEU A 207 5.82 -35.93 21.37
N LYS A 208 4.57 -36.40 21.32
CA LYS A 208 3.95 -36.88 20.08
C LYS A 208 3.92 -35.81 18.98
N TYR A 209 3.45 -34.60 19.32
CA TYR A 209 3.42 -33.48 18.35
C TYR A 209 4.82 -33.10 17.84
N LEU A 210 5.84 -33.12 18.71
CA LEU A 210 7.22 -32.89 18.32
C LEU A 210 7.72 -33.97 17.34
N GLN A 211 7.40 -35.23 17.58
CA GLN A 211 7.78 -36.33 16.68
C GLN A 211 7.08 -36.21 15.33
N GLU A 212 5.75 -36.01 15.32
CA GLU A 212 4.98 -35.80 14.09
C GLU A 212 5.50 -34.60 13.28
N THR A 213 5.85 -33.51 13.97
CA THR A 213 6.45 -32.31 13.32
C THR A 213 7.83 -32.62 12.75
N ALA A 214 8.68 -33.34 13.47
CA ALA A 214 10.00 -33.74 13.00
C ALA A 214 9.93 -34.68 11.78
N GLU A 215 8.99 -35.61 11.77
CA GLU A 215 8.73 -36.50 10.63
C GLU A 215 8.20 -35.73 9.40
N TRP A 216 7.43 -34.65 9.65
CA TRP A 216 6.87 -33.81 8.59
C TRP A 216 7.92 -32.85 8.00
N LEU A 217 8.86 -32.33 8.82
CA LEU A 217 9.95 -31.43 8.43
C LEU A 217 11.10 -32.24 7.81
N THR A 218 10.92 -32.67 6.58
CA THR A 218 12.02 -33.23 5.78
C THR A 218 12.85 -32.09 5.13
N GLU A 219 14.12 -32.39 4.78
CA GLU A 219 15.01 -31.41 4.11
C GLU A 219 14.33 -30.79 2.87
N ASP A 220 13.73 -31.61 2.02
CA ASP A 220 13.02 -31.16 0.81
C ASP A 220 11.82 -30.21 1.10
N ARG A 221 11.19 -30.34 2.27
CA ARG A 221 10.07 -29.47 2.68
C ARG A 221 10.54 -28.18 3.31
N ILE A 222 11.67 -28.20 3.99
CA ILE A 222 12.28 -26.99 4.58
C ILE A 222 12.74 -26.03 3.49
N GLU A 223 13.28 -26.56 2.37
CA GLU A 223 13.71 -25.75 1.22
C GLU A 223 12.55 -25.10 0.45
N THR A 224 11.31 -25.56 0.66
CA THR A 224 10.10 -25.06 -0.01
C THR A 224 9.22 -24.17 0.86
N LEU A 225 9.59 -23.94 2.13
CA LEU A 225 8.96 -23.00 3.06
C LEU A 225 9.57 -21.61 2.94
#